data_e781b25963fcab03f4ab4bec58cb1377
#
_entry.id   e781b25963fcab03f4ab4bec58cb1377
#
_cell.length_a   1.000
_cell.length_b   1.000
_cell.length_c   1.000
_cell.angle_alpha   90.00
_cell.angle_beta   90.00
_cell.angle_gamma   90.00
#
_symmetry.space_group_name_H-M   'P 1'
#
loop_
_entity.id
_entity.type
_entity.pdbx_description
1 polymer ?
#
loop_
_entity_poly.entity_id
_entity_poly.type
_entity_poly.pdbx_seq_one_letter_code
_entity_poly.pdbx_strand_id
1 'polypeptide(L)'
;MTDDLFDPPARPAARQPAQRRGPRRVSAAYLERAALHYLERFAASTAALRRVLMRKVDMSAAAHGTDRAQGAEWVEALISRYQQSGLLNDRVYAEGRVASLHRRGGSTRTIRQKMAAKGVDADLVDAALGELARELGDAEEGSTDLRAAHAYARRRRLGPFRPEAEREARRDKDLATLARAGFDFDTAARIVDAADPDEILR
;
A
#
# COMPACT_ATOMS: atom_id res chain seq x y z
N MET A 1 -13.13 70.86 9.97
CA MET A 1 -12.26 69.95 10.78
C MET A 1 -13.16 68.84 11.28
N THR A 2 -13.32 67.77 10.50
CA THR A 2 -14.10 66.60 10.89
C THR A 2 -13.16 65.39 10.71
N ASP A 3 -12.78 64.89 11.88
CA ASP A 3 -11.92 63.72 12.02
C ASP A 3 -12.74 62.47 11.67
N ASP A 4 -12.41 61.84 10.53
CA ASP A 4 -13.09 60.64 10.05
C ASP A 4 -12.43 59.42 10.73
N LEU A 5 -13.07 58.92 11.80
CA LEU A 5 -12.67 57.71 12.50
C LEU A 5 -12.89 56.50 11.60
N PHE A 6 -11.84 56.03 10.95
CA PHE A 6 -11.82 54.76 10.25
C PHE A 6 -11.72 53.61 11.28
N ASP A 7 -12.85 52.99 11.56
CA ASP A 7 -12.91 51.80 12.40
C ASP A 7 -12.59 50.56 11.54
N PRO A 8 -11.50 49.77 11.81
CA PRO A 8 -11.16 48.64 11.01
C PRO A 8 -12.16 47.49 11.23
N PRO A 9 -12.55 46.75 10.18
CA PRO A 9 -13.53 45.67 10.32
C PRO A 9 -13.06 44.59 11.28
N ALA A 10 -13.96 44.19 12.19
CA ALA A 10 -13.72 43.17 13.20
C ALA A 10 -13.18 41.87 12.59
N ARG A 11 -12.06 41.38 13.09
CA ARG A 11 -11.47 40.10 12.68
C ARG A 11 -12.51 38.98 12.86
N PRO A 12 -12.72 38.13 11.84
CA PRO A 12 -13.63 37.00 12.00
C PRO A 12 -13.15 36.09 13.14
N ALA A 13 -14.06 35.79 14.07
CA ALA A 13 -13.81 34.95 15.21
C ALA A 13 -13.15 33.63 14.79
N ALA A 14 -12.01 33.30 15.41
CA ALA A 14 -11.28 32.08 15.19
C ALA A 14 -12.24 30.88 15.33
N ARG A 15 -12.39 30.09 14.26
CA ARG A 15 -13.18 28.84 14.28
C ARG A 15 -12.66 27.97 15.43
N GLN A 16 -13.48 27.77 16.44
CA GLN A 16 -13.17 26.85 17.54
C GLN A 16 -12.84 25.49 16.94
N PRO A 17 -11.74 24.84 17.38
CA PRO A 17 -11.39 23.51 16.90
C PRO A 17 -12.57 22.57 17.22
N ALA A 18 -13.09 21.90 16.17
CA ALA A 18 -14.20 20.99 16.32
C ALA A 18 -13.87 19.98 17.43
N GLN A 19 -14.63 19.96 18.50
CA GLN A 19 -14.47 19.03 19.61
C GLN A 19 -14.44 17.61 19.02
N ARG A 20 -13.35 16.88 19.22
CA ARG A 20 -13.21 15.49 18.78
C ARG A 20 -14.30 14.67 19.47
N ARG A 21 -15.34 14.33 18.74
CA ARG A 21 -16.39 13.44 19.26
C ARG A 21 -15.74 12.14 19.71
N GLY A 22 -15.96 11.75 20.96
CA GLY A 22 -15.44 10.51 21.54
C GLY A 22 -15.83 9.27 20.73
N PRO A 23 -15.29 8.09 21.08
CA PRO A 23 -15.65 6.83 20.44
C PRO A 23 -17.16 6.63 20.44
N ARG A 24 -17.69 6.13 19.32
CA ARG A 24 -19.13 5.82 19.25
C ARG A 24 -19.38 4.42 19.80
N ARG A 25 -20.54 4.22 20.43
CA ARG A 25 -21.01 2.90 20.82
C ARG A 25 -21.17 2.04 19.56
N VAL A 26 -20.55 0.85 19.56
CA VAL A 26 -20.60 -0.06 18.42
C VAL A 26 -21.94 -0.77 18.33
N SER A 27 -22.41 -0.99 17.10
CA SER A 27 -23.54 -1.85 16.74
C SER A 27 -23.27 -2.44 15.36
N ALA A 28 -23.98 -3.51 14.99
CA ALA A 28 -23.86 -4.14 13.67
C ALA A 28 -24.07 -3.11 12.54
N ALA A 29 -25.11 -2.28 12.61
CA ALA A 29 -25.38 -1.23 11.62
C ALA A 29 -24.31 -0.13 11.57
N TYR A 30 -23.67 0.19 12.70
CA TYR A 30 -22.54 1.13 12.71
C TYR A 30 -21.31 0.52 12.05
N LEU A 31 -20.99 -0.73 12.33
CA LEU A 31 -19.86 -1.46 11.72
C LEU A 31 -20.03 -1.58 10.21
N GLU A 32 -21.25 -1.89 9.75
CA GLU A 32 -21.55 -1.98 8.33
C GLU A 32 -21.33 -0.64 7.60
N ARG A 33 -21.89 0.45 8.11
CA ARG A 33 -21.65 1.80 7.54
C ARG A 33 -20.18 2.16 7.55
N ALA A 34 -19.44 1.80 8.61
CA ALA A 34 -18.01 2.06 8.71
C ALA A 34 -17.20 1.23 7.70
N ALA A 35 -17.60 -0.01 7.44
CA ALA A 35 -16.99 -0.88 6.45
C ALA A 35 -17.22 -0.34 5.03
N LEU A 36 -18.46 -0.02 4.66
CA LEU A 36 -18.78 0.56 3.35
C LEU A 36 -18.01 1.86 3.11
N HIS A 37 -18.03 2.78 4.06
CA HIS A 37 -17.27 4.03 3.96
C HIS A 37 -15.77 3.82 3.82
N TYR A 38 -15.22 2.76 4.40
CA TYR A 38 -13.81 2.40 4.23
C TYR A 38 -13.54 1.83 2.84
N LEU A 39 -14.39 0.92 2.36
CA LEU A 39 -14.23 0.26 1.06
C LEU A 39 -14.48 1.20 -0.13
N GLU A 40 -15.36 2.20 0.02
CA GLU A 40 -15.55 3.26 -1.00
C GLU A 40 -14.24 4.04 -1.28
N ARG A 41 -13.35 4.13 -0.31
CA ARG A 41 -12.13 4.94 -0.40
C ARG A 41 -10.87 4.12 -0.60
N PHE A 42 -10.87 2.86 -0.18
CA PHE A 42 -9.68 2.03 -0.14
C PHE A 42 -9.99 0.59 -0.55
N ALA A 43 -9.25 0.10 -1.55
CA ALA A 43 -9.17 -1.34 -1.73
C ALA A 43 -8.51 -1.98 -0.50
N ALA A 44 -9.09 -3.03 0.04
CA ALA A 44 -8.63 -3.65 1.27
C ALA A 44 -8.66 -5.17 1.19
N SER A 45 -7.70 -5.81 1.88
CA SER A 45 -7.79 -7.24 2.17
C SER A 45 -8.79 -7.49 3.31
N THR A 46 -9.31 -8.70 3.38
CA THR A 46 -10.16 -9.18 4.48
C THR A 46 -9.55 -8.89 5.84
N ALA A 47 -8.26 -9.21 6.02
CA ALA A 47 -7.55 -8.96 7.27
C ALA A 47 -7.39 -7.47 7.58
N ALA A 48 -7.23 -6.61 6.56
CA ALA A 48 -7.13 -5.17 6.77
C ALA A 48 -8.47 -4.57 7.21
N LEU A 49 -9.57 -4.97 6.57
CA LEU A 49 -10.91 -4.53 6.96
C LEU A 49 -11.25 -5.00 8.38
N ARG A 50 -11.01 -6.30 8.69
CA ARG A 50 -11.20 -6.86 10.03
C ARG A 50 -10.48 -6.02 11.09
N ARG A 51 -9.20 -5.69 10.89
CA ARG A 51 -8.42 -4.85 11.83
C ARG A 51 -9.05 -3.45 12.03
N VAL A 52 -9.55 -2.85 10.96
CA VAL A 52 -10.20 -1.52 11.04
C VAL A 52 -11.48 -1.59 11.87
N LEU A 53 -12.30 -2.62 11.65
CA LEU A 53 -13.56 -2.79 12.36
C LEU A 53 -13.33 -3.20 13.82
N MET A 54 -12.43 -4.15 14.09
CA MET A 54 -12.09 -4.57 15.44
C MET A 54 -11.55 -3.44 16.29
N ARG A 55 -10.75 -2.54 15.73
CA ARG A 55 -10.32 -1.33 16.47
C ARG A 55 -11.51 -0.47 16.92
N LYS A 56 -12.59 -0.40 16.14
CA LYS A 56 -13.82 0.32 16.56
C LYS A 56 -14.54 -0.41 17.67
N VAL A 57 -14.56 -1.74 17.64
CA VAL A 57 -15.08 -2.59 18.72
C VAL A 57 -14.30 -2.36 20.00
N ASP A 58 -12.96 -2.44 19.93
CA ASP A 58 -12.08 -2.23 21.10
C ASP A 58 -12.23 -0.83 21.70
N MET A 59 -12.31 0.20 20.86
CA MET A 59 -12.55 1.59 21.32
C MET A 59 -13.93 1.76 21.98
N SER A 60 -14.96 1.09 21.48
CA SER A 60 -16.29 1.13 22.07
C SER A 60 -16.32 0.37 23.40
N ALA A 61 -15.69 -0.79 23.48
CA ALA A 61 -15.60 -1.54 24.71
C ALA A 61 -14.90 -0.74 25.83
N ALA A 62 -13.78 -0.09 25.49
CA ALA A 62 -13.03 0.75 26.42
C ALA A 62 -13.82 2.01 26.88
N ALA A 63 -14.58 2.65 25.98
CA ALA A 63 -15.26 3.91 26.30
C ALA A 63 -16.67 3.73 26.86
N HIS A 64 -17.34 2.63 26.55
CA HIS A 64 -18.77 2.43 26.84
C HIS A 64 -19.08 1.08 27.51
N GLY A 65 -18.07 0.24 27.80
CA GLY A 65 -18.29 -1.10 28.36
C GLY A 65 -19.10 -2.03 27.45
N THR A 66 -19.07 -1.82 26.11
CA THR A 66 -19.78 -2.70 25.18
C THR A 66 -19.10 -4.08 25.13
N ASP A 67 -19.91 -5.13 24.93
CA ASP A 67 -19.40 -6.48 24.82
C ASP A 67 -18.51 -6.63 23.57
N ARG A 68 -17.21 -6.91 23.81
CA ARG A 68 -16.20 -7.09 22.78
C ARG A 68 -16.43 -8.38 21.98
N ALA A 69 -16.90 -9.45 22.62
CA ALA A 69 -17.16 -10.73 21.96
C ALA A 69 -18.32 -10.59 20.96
N GLN A 70 -19.39 -9.99 21.39
CA GLN A 70 -20.53 -9.68 20.51
C GLN A 70 -20.11 -8.75 19.34
N GLY A 71 -19.27 -7.77 19.62
CA GLY A 71 -18.72 -6.91 18.56
C GLY A 71 -17.87 -7.67 17.54
N ALA A 72 -17.07 -8.63 17.98
CA ALA A 72 -16.28 -9.49 17.10
C ALA A 72 -17.17 -10.40 16.23
N GLU A 73 -18.24 -10.98 16.79
CA GLU A 73 -19.23 -11.77 16.04
C GLU A 73 -19.86 -10.95 14.90
N TRP A 74 -20.25 -9.71 15.17
CA TRP A 74 -20.77 -8.82 14.12
C TRP A 74 -19.74 -8.52 13.02
N VAL A 75 -18.48 -8.38 13.38
CA VAL A 75 -17.40 -8.17 12.39
C VAL A 75 -17.24 -9.40 11.51
N GLU A 76 -17.17 -10.61 12.08
CA GLU A 76 -17.01 -11.84 11.29
C GLU A 76 -18.22 -12.13 10.41
N ALA A 77 -19.44 -11.94 10.91
CA ALA A 77 -20.65 -12.07 10.11
C ALA A 77 -20.70 -11.10 8.93
N LEU A 78 -20.25 -9.85 9.15
CA LEU A 78 -20.18 -8.85 8.09
C LEU A 78 -19.12 -9.20 7.04
N ILE A 79 -17.94 -9.63 7.45
CA ILE A 79 -16.85 -10.07 6.57
C ILE A 79 -17.30 -11.25 5.72
N SER A 80 -17.89 -12.28 6.32
CA SER A 80 -18.40 -13.45 5.61
C SER A 80 -19.41 -13.05 4.54
N ARG A 81 -20.37 -12.19 4.87
CA ARG A 81 -21.36 -11.66 3.91
C ARG A 81 -20.71 -10.91 2.75
N TYR A 82 -19.68 -10.10 3.01
CA TYR A 82 -18.97 -9.36 1.97
C TYR A 82 -18.12 -10.25 1.08
N GLN A 83 -17.54 -11.32 1.62
CA GLN A 83 -16.86 -12.34 0.83
C GLN A 83 -17.84 -13.11 -0.07
N GLN A 84 -18.97 -13.54 0.46
CA GLN A 84 -20.01 -14.25 -0.30
C GLN A 84 -20.60 -13.39 -1.43
N SER A 85 -20.76 -12.09 -1.21
CA SER A 85 -21.25 -11.16 -2.24
C SER A 85 -20.18 -10.71 -3.24
N GLY A 86 -18.91 -11.09 -3.04
CA GLY A 86 -17.79 -10.64 -3.87
C GLY A 86 -17.33 -9.20 -3.62
N LEU A 87 -17.97 -8.48 -2.69
CA LEU A 87 -17.57 -7.10 -2.33
C LEU A 87 -16.17 -7.09 -1.68
N LEU A 88 -15.77 -8.17 -1.03
CA LEU A 88 -14.47 -8.38 -0.43
C LEU A 88 -13.85 -9.63 -1.05
N ASN A 89 -12.79 -9.46 -1.83
CA ASN A 89 -12.13 -10.54 -2.57
C ASN A 89 -10.61 -10.37 -2.48
N ASP A 90 -9.97 -11.20 -1.66
CA ASP A 90 -8.53 -11.14 -1.42
C ASP A 90 -7.70 -11.52 -2.66
N ARG A 91 -8.24 -12.34 -3.57
CA ARG A 91 -7.58 -12.66 -4.84
C ARG A 91 -7.50 -11.42 -5.74
N VAL A 92 -8.62 -10.76 -6.00
CA VAL A 92 -8.68 -9.53 -6.81
C VAL A 92 -7.83 -8.43 -6.18
N TYR A 93 -7.87 -8.33 -4.85
CA TYR A 93 -7.01 -7.40 -4.11
C TYR A 93 -5.52 -7.72 -4.31
N ALA A 94 -5.13 -8.99 -4.24
CA ALA A 94 -3.74 -9.44 -4.44
C ALA A 94 -3.27 -9.11 -5.86
N GLU A 95 -4.02 -9.49 -6.89
CA GLU A 95 -3.71 -9.24 -8.30
C GLU A 95 -3.47 -7.73 -8.56
N GLY A 96 -4.43 -6.89 -8.21
CA GLY A 96 -4.30 -5.44 -8.42
C GLY A 96 -3.15 -4.82 -7.61
N ARG A 97 -2.91 -5.32 -6.39
CA ARG A 97 -1.86 -4.77 -5.51
C ARG A 97 -0.47 -5.21 -5.94
N VAL A 98 -0.30 -6.47 -6.31
CA VAL A 98 0.95 -7.04 -6.85
C VAL A 98 1.36 -6.27 -8.10
N ALA A 99 0.48 -6.15 -9.09
CA ALA A 99 0.74 -5.40 -10.33
C ALA A 99 1.11 -3.93 -10.04
N SER A 100 0.40 -3.27 -9.11
CA SER A 100 0.71 -1.89 -8.73
C SER A 100 2.07 -1.73 -8.05
N LEU A 101 2.45 -2.66 -7.17
CA LEU A 101 3.75 -2.63 -6.48
C LEU A 101 4.90 -2.91 -7.45
N HIS A 102 4.72 -3.88 -8.34
CA HIS A 102 5.69 -4.24 -9.38
C HIS A 102 5.96 -3.06 -10.32
N ARG A 103 4.92 -2.43 -10.89
CA ARG A 103 5.08 -1.23 -11.74
C ARG A 103 5.86 -0.09 -11.06
N ARG A 104 5.85 -0.04 -9.74
CA ARG A 104 6.64 0.91 -8.94
C ARG A 104 8.06 0.42 -8.64
N GLY A 105 8.48 -0.68 -9.23
CA GLY A 105 9.79 -1.28 -9.03
C GLY A 105 9.93 -1.99 -7.68
N GLY A 106 8.89 -2.63 -7.20
CA GLY A 106 8.95 -3.51 -6.05
C GLY A 106 9.41 -4.89 -6.46
N SER A 107 10.48 -5.42 -5.83
CA SER A 107 10.90 -6.81 -6.03
C SER A 107 9.84 -7.79 -5.56
N THR A 108 9.81 -9.00 -6.11
CA THR A 108 8.89 -10.08 -5.70
C THR A 108 8.98 -10.37 -4.22
N ARG A 109 10.21 -10.37 -3.66
CA ARG A 109 10.46 -10.50 -2.22
C ARG A 109 9.79 -9.38 -1.41
N THR A 110 9.97 -8.11 -1.82
CA THR A 110 9.36 -6.96 -1.15
C THR A 110 7.84 -6.95 -1.29
N ILE A 111 7.32 -7.39 -2.42
CA ILE A 111 5.88 -7.53 -2.65
C ILE A 111 5.30 -8.56 -1.68
N ARG A 112 5.87 -9.77 -1.58
CA ARG A 112 5.44 -10.80 -0.62
C ARG A 112 5.40 -10.27 0.82
N GLN A 113 6.47 -9.59 1.26
CA GLN A 113 6.53 -8.99 2.60
C GLN A 113 5.41 -7.97 2.85
N LYS A 114 5.17 -7.09 1.87
CA LYS A 114 4.11 -6.07 1.99
C LYS A 114 2.71 -6.67 1.99
N MET A 115 2.49 -7.73 1.22
CA MET A 115 1.22 -8.44 1.17
C MET A 115 0.96 -9.24 2.45
N ALA A 116 1.98 -9.93 2.98
CA ALA A 116 1.92 -10.59 4.28
C ALA A 116 1.58 -9.61 5.42
N ALA A 117 2.19 -8.41 5.44
CA ALA A 117 1.85 -7.35 6.39
C ALA A 117 0.39 -6.85 6.27
N LYS A 118 -0.24 -7.04 5.11
CA LYS A 118 -1.67 -6.78 4.89
C LYS A 118 -2.55 -7.96 5.27
N GLY A 119 -1.96 -9.11 5.61
CA GLY A 119 -2.66 -10.34 5.97
C GLY A 119 -3.30 -11.02 4.76
N VAL A 120 -2.69 -10.90 3.60
CA VAL A 120 -3.08 -11.66 2.40
C VAL A 120 -2.35 -13.00 2.44
N ASP A 121 -3.07 -14.05 2.11
CA ASP A 121 -2.55 -15.41 2.04
C ASP A 121 -1.38 -15.51 1.04
N ALA A 122 -0.35 -16.29 1.38
CA ALA A 122 0.85 -16.44 0.56
C ALA A 122 0.54 -17.06 -0.80
N ASP A 123 -0.35 -18.06 -0.85
CA ASP A 123 -0.72 -18.73 -2.09
C ASP A 123 -1.43 -17.78 -3.06
N LEU A 124 -2.26 -16.86 -2.54
CA LEU A 124 -2.88 -15.83 -3.36
C LEU A 124 -1.85 -14.82 -3.92
N VAL A 125 -0.84 -14.50 -3.13
CA VAL A 125 0.25 -13.60 -3.57
C VAL A 125 1.10 -14.27 -4.63
N ASP A 126 1.45 -15.54 -4.46
CA ASP A 126 2.24 -16.31 -5.41
C ASP A 126 1.47 -16.56 -6.71
N ALA A 127 0.19 -16.86 -6.63
CA ALA A 127 -0.69 -16.95 -7.80
C ALA A 127 -0.74 -15.61 -8.57
N ALA A 128 -0.88 -14.48 -7.87
CA ALA A 128 -0.90 -13.16 -8.48
C ALA A 128 0.45 -12.76 -9.12
N LEU A 129 1.58 -13.17 -8.52
CA LEU A 129 2.91 -12.98 -9.11
C LEU A 129 3.10 -13.83 -10.35
N GLY A 130 2.64 -15.08 -10.34
CA GLY A 130 2.67 -15.97 -11.49
C GLY A 130 1.81 -15.46 -12.65
N GLU A 131 0.63 -14.89 -12.36
CA GLU A 131 -0.21 -14.27 -13.38
C GLU A 131 0.47 -13.05 -13.99
N LEU A 132 1.03 -12.18 -13.15
CA LEU A 132 1.79 -11.02 -13.60
C LEU A 132 2.96 -11.41 -14.52
N ALA A 133 3.73 -12.45 -14.16
CA ALA A 133 4.84 -12.94 -14.99
C ALA A 133 4.33 -13.39 -16.37
N ARG A 134 3.21 -14.13 -16.43
CA ARG A 134 2.59 -14.56 -17.68
C ARG A 134 2.10 -13.38 -18.54
N GLU A 135 1.46 -12.38 -17.92
CA GLU A 135 1.01 -11.16 -18.61
C GLU A 135 2.17 -10.34 -19.19
N LEU A 136 3.33 -10.35 -18.52
CA LEU A 136 4.53 -9.66 -18.98
C LEU A 136 5.31 -10.44 -20.04
N GLY A 137 4.93 -11.69 -20.32
CA GLY A 137 5.65 -12.58 -21.22
C GLY A 137 7.00 -13.04 -20.65
N ASP A 138 7.12 -13.02 -19.32
CA ASP A 138 8.34 -13.37 -18.60
C ASP A 138 8.46 -14.91 -18.52
N ALA A 139 9.03 -15.52 -19.55
CA ALA A 139 9.25 -16.97 -19.63
C ALA A 139 10.47 -17.43 -18.80
N GLU A 140 11.42 -16.56 -18.54
CA GLU A 140 12.65 -16.85 -17.81
C GLU A 140 12.51 -16.49 -16.32
N GLU A 141 13.08 -17.37 -15.49
CA GLU A 141 13.15 -17.11 -14.05
C GLU A 141 13.96 -15.82 -13.78
N GLY A 142 13.39 -14.93 -12.96
CA GLY A 142 14.03 -13.66 -12.64
C GLY A 142 13.69 -12.47 -13.57
N SER A 143 13.08 -12.72 -14.74
CA SER A 143 12.74 -11.63 -15.67
C SER A 143 11.76 -10.61 -15.07
N THR A 144 10.81 -11.06 -14.25
CA THR A 144 9.87 -10.20 -13.52
C THR A 144 10.60 -9.26 -12.55
N ASP A 145 11.59 -9.77 -11.79
CA ASP A 145 12.40 -8.93 -10.91
C ASP A 145 13.34 -8.01 -11.70
N LEU A 146 13.85 -8.42 -12.84
CA LEU A 146 14.65 -7.56 -13.72
C LEU A 146 13.86 -6.34 -14.21
N ARG A 147 12.60 -6.54 -14.65
CA ARG A 147 11.71 -5.42 -15.03
C ARG A 147 11.42 -4.48 -13.86
N ALA A 148 11.18 -5.03 -12.68
CA ALA A 148 10.98 -4.24 -11.47
C ALA A 148 12.24 -3.47 -11.08
N ALA A 149 13.41 -4.10 -11.14
CA ALA A 149 14.71 -3.49 -10.85
C ALA A 149 15.03 -2.36 -11.84
N HIS A 150 14.76 -2.55 -13.13
CA HIS A 150 14.88 -1.52 -14.15
C HIS A 150 14.00 -0.29 -13.80
N ALA A 151 12.73 -0.50 -13.51
CA ALA A 151 11.83 0.59 -13.11
C ALA A 151 12.28 1.29 -11.82
N TYR A 152 12.81 0.53 -10.87
CA TYR A 152 13.37 1.06 -9.62
C TYR A 152 14.61 1.89 -9.88
N ALA A 153 15.57 1.37 -10.66
CA ALA A 153 16.83 2.02 -10.99
C ALA A 153 16.61 3.33 -11.77
N ARG A 154 15.71 3.31 -12.77
CA ARG A 154 15.31 4.49 -13.53
C ARG A 154 14.79 5.59 -12.61
N ARG A 155 13.87 5.28 -11.70
CA ARG A 155 13.28 6.25 -10.78
C ARG A 155 14.31 6.82 -9.80
N ARG A 156 15.29 6.01 -9.40
CA ARG A 156 16.33 6.38 -8.44
C ARG A 156 17.63 6.89 -9.10
N ARG A 157 17.68 6.85 -10.41
CA ARG A 157 18.86 7.21 -11.21
C ARG A 157 20.10 6.40 -10.77
N LEU A 158 19.98 5.05 -10.78
CA LEU A 158 21.04 4.12 -10.45
C LEU A 158 21.68 3.55 -11.73
N GLY A 159 22.92 3.11 -11.68
CA GLY A 159 23.63 2.47 -12.78
C GLY A 159 23.58 3.28 -14.08
N PRO A 160 23.06 2.71 -15.18
CA PRO A 160 23.07 3.35 -16.50
C PRO A 160 22.17 4.60 -16.58
N PHE A 161 21.32 4.83 -15.58
CA PHE A 161 20.50 6.04 -15.46
C PHE A 161 21.22 7.22 -14.80
N ARG A 162 22.53 7.06 -14.45
CA ARG A 162 23.42 8.14 -14.01
C ARG A 162 24.23 8.69 -15.15
N PRO A 163 24.76 9.92 -15.01
CA PRO A 163 25.85 10.40 -15.86
C PRO A 163 27.02 9.39 -15.86
N GLU A 164 27.57 9.09 -17.01
CA GLU A 164 28.62 8.07 -17.19
C GLU A 164 29.83 8.28 -16.27
N ALA A 165 30.28 9.51 -16.11
CA ALA A 165 31.40 9.87 -15.25
C ALA A 165 31.21 9.53 -13.76
N GLU A 166 29.95 9.29 -13.31
CA GLU A 166 29.66 8.96 -11.91
C GLU A 166 29.46 7.46 -11.69
N ARG A 167 29.29 6.65 -12.74
CA ARG A 167 28.83 5.26 -12.64
C ARG A 167 29.78 4.40 -11.84
N GLU A 168 31.06 4.43 -12.15
CA GLU A 168 32.09 3.64 -11.49
C GLU A 168 32.20 3.98 -9.99
N ALA A 169 32.30 5.26 -9.65
CA ALA A 169 32.41 5.71 -8.25
C ALA A 169 31.15 5.41 -7.41
N ARG A 170 30.01 5.15 -8.04
CA ARG A 170 28.72 4.87 -7.37
C ARG A 170 28.30 3.42 -7.45
N ARG A 171 29.00 2.59 -8.20
CA ARG A 171 28.63 1.19 -8.47
C ARG A 171 28.25 0.41 -7.23
N ASP A 172 29.11 0.37 -6.21
CA ASP A 172 28.84 -0.40 -4.98
C ASP A 172 27.67 0.14 -4.18
N LYS A 173 27.47 1.45 -4.19
CA LYS A 173 26.33 2.09 -3.52
C LYS A 173 25.02 1.78 -4.24
N ASP A 174 25.04 1.70 -5.55
CA ASP A 174 23.88 1.38 -6.38
C ASP A 174 23.50 -0.10 -6.23
N LEU A 175 24.48 -1.01 -6.23
CA LEU A 175 24.29 -2.43 -5.90
C LEU A 175 23.67 -2.61 -4.51
N ALA A 176 24.25 -1.97 -3.49
CA ALA A 176 23.71 -2.02 -2.13
C ALA A 176 22.30 -1.43 -2.02
N THR A 177 21.95 -0.47 -2.87
CA THR A 177 20.61 0.14 -2.91
C THR A 177 19.59 -0.83 -3.48
N LEU A 178 19.92 -1.56 -4.55
CA LEU A 178 19.07 -2.59 -5.15
C LEU A 178 18.94 -3.80 -4.21
N ALA A 179 20.04 -4.25 -3.58
CA ALA A 179 19.98 -5.33 -2.59
C ALA A 179 19.04 -5.01 -1.42
N ARG A 180 19.10 -3.78 -0.88
CA ARG A 180 18.16 -3.31 0.17
C ARG A 180 16.72 -3.21 -0.32
N ALA A 181 16.50 -3.02 -1.61
CA ALA A 181 15.17 -3.05 -2.21
C ALA A 181 14.65 -4.49 -2.42
N GLY A 182 15.48 -5.51 -2.13
CA GLY A 182 15.12 -6.92 -2.14
C GLY A 182 15.41 -7.64 -3.46
N PHE A 183 16.22 -7.05 -4.33
CA PHE A 183 16.71 -7.71 -5.53
C PHE A 183 17.95 -8.57 -5.19
N ASP A 184 18.11 -9.70 -5.87
CA ASP A 184 19.30 -10.51 -5.77
C ASP A 184 20.51 -9.81 -6.41
N PHE A 185 21.71 -10.39 -6.19
CA PHE A 185 22.95 -9.79 -6.68
C PHE A 185 23.03 -9.80 -8.21
N ASP A 186 22.60 -10.89 -8.85
CA ASP A 186 22.69 -11.04 -10.31
C ASP A 186 21.78 -10.03 -11.02
N THR A 187 20.53 -9.90 -10.54
CA THR A 187 19.61 -8.85 -11.01
C THR A 187 20.19 -7.45 -10.78
N ALA A 188 20.76 -7.20 -9.59
CA ALA A 188 21.31 -5.90 -9.27
C ALA A 188 22.55 -5.57 -10.14
N ALA A 189 23.46 -6.53 -10.33
CA ALA A 189 24.65 -6.38 -11.17
C ALA A 189 24.26 -6.17 -12.65
N ARG A 190 23.30 -6.96 -13.16
CA ARG A 190 22.79 -6.82 -14.52
C ARG A 190 22.21 -5.43 -14.79
N ILE A 191 21.58 -4.81 -13.79
CA ILE A 191 21.09 -3.42 -13.89
C ILE A 191 22.23 -2.41 -13.82
N VAL A 192 23.11 -2.53 -12.81
CA VAL A 192 24.11 -1.47 -12.51
C VAL A 192 25.21 -1.43 -13.54
N ASP A 193 25.61 -2.61 -14.06
CA ASP A 193 26.72 -2.77 -15.00
C ASP A 193 26.30 -2.65 -16.47
N ALA A 194 25.00 -2.47 -16.77
CA ALA A 194 24.53 -2.26 -18.12
C ALA A 194 25.11 -0.96 -18.71
N ALA A 195 25.57 -1.04 -19.95
CA ALA A 195 26.07 0.12 -20.67
C ALA A 195 24.93 1.07 -21.04
N ASP A 196 23.84 0.50 -21.52
CA ASP A 196 22.62 1.21 -21.98
C ASP A 196 21.37 0.70 -21.23
N PRO A 197 20.53 1.62 -20.71
CA PRO A 197 19.25 1.25 -20.11
C PRO A 197 18.33 0.40 -21.01
N ASP A 198 18.38 0.63 -22.33
CA ASP A 198 17.49 -0.03 -23.28
C ASP A 198 17.91 -1.47 -23.61
N GLU A 199 19.13 -1.88 -23.25
CA GLU A 199 19.63 -3.25 -23.44
C GLU A 199 19.19 -4.21 -22.33
N ILE A 200 18.80 -3.71 -21.18
CA ILE A 200 18.52 -4.51 -19.98
C ILE A 200 17.35 -5.48 -20.17
N LEU A 201 16.35 -5.06 -20.94
CA LEU A 201 15.10 -5.80 -21.11
C LEU A 201 15.01 -6.51 -22.47
N ARG A 202 16.11 -6.53 -23.23
CA ARG A 202 16.21 -7.31 -24.47
C ARG A 202 16.69 -8.72 -24.16
#